data_cb05ede84d532a98a10c8d5ced496575
#
_entry.id   cb05ede84d532a98a10c8d5ced496575
#
_cell.length_a   1.000
_cell.length_b   1.000
_cell.length_c   1.000
_cell.angle_alpha   90.00
_cell.angle_beta   90.00
_cell.angle_gamma   90.00
#
_symmetry.space_group_name_H-M   'P 1'
#
loop_
_entity.id
_entity.type
_entity.pdbx_description
1 polymer ?
#
loop_
_entity_poly.entity_id
_entity_poly.type
_entity_poly.pdbx_seq_one_letter_code
_entity_poly.pdbx_strand_id
1 'polypeptide(L)'
;MAAMASHVALLRGINVGGRNKVPMADLREVVTSLGHTGVSTYIQSGNVLFSTADTDNARLAAALESAIEDRFGIWSSVVVLTRDELAQVLAANPYPDEPNARMVHVVFLNTEPPQDLLARISAAESAVAAKGSRDTVQAAGQALFLHTPDGYGTSELAQAVFKIISPPAKSKKPGLAATARNWATAAKLLSLCEQEK
;
A
#
# COMPACT_ATOMS: atom_id res chain seq x y z
N MET A 1 2.15 29.68 -4.98
CA MET A 1 1.18 28.63 -5.37
C MET A 1 1.56 27.38 -4.61
N ALA A 2 0.69 26.86 -3.76
CA ALA A 2 0.94 25.62 -3.05
C ALA A 2 0.92 24.47 -4.06
N ALA A 3 1.98 23.66 -4.09
CA ALA A 3 2.08 22.57 -5.04
C ALA A 3 1.20 21.40 -4.58
N MET A 4 0.39 20.86 -5.49
CA MET A 4 -0.30 19.58 -5.29
C MET A 4 0.74 18.47 -5.01
N ALA A 5 0.39 17.48 -4.18
CA ALA A 5 1.29 16.37 -3.95
C ALA A 5 1.46 15.54 -5.23
N SER A 6 2.71 15.29 -5.62
CA SER A 6 3.03 14.53 -6.82
C SER A 6 3.16 13.02 -6.56
N HIS A 7 3.40 12.63 -5.31
CA HIS A 7 3.66 11.24 -4.91
C HIS A 7 2.96 10.87 -3.59
N VAL A 8 2.72 9.58 -3.46
CA VAL A 8 2.26 8.94 -2.23
C VAL A 8 3.22 7.81 -1.87
N ALA A 9 3.70 7.81 -0.62
CA ALA A 9 4.42 6.68 -0.06
C ALA A 9 3.53 5.93 0.93
N LEU A 10 3.45 4.61 0.77
CA LEU A 10 2.64 3.72 1.58
C LEU A 10 3.56 2.77 2.36
N LEU A 11 3.67 2.99 3.66
CA LEU A 11 4.47 2.17 4.56
C LEU A 11 3.72 0.91 4.96
N ARG A 12 4.45 -0.18 5.14
CA ARG A 12 3.89 -1.46 5.59
C ARG A 12 4.12 -1.70 7.07
N GLY A 13 3.06 -2.11 7.78
CA GLY A 13 3.17 -2.71 9.12
C GLY A 13 3.66 -1.78 10.22
N ILE A 14 3.49 -0.47 10.09
CA ILE A 14 3.73 0.48 11.18
C ILE A 14 2.46 0.72 11.98
N ASN A 15 2.62 1.05 13.26
CA ASN A 15 1.54 1.40 14.20
C ASN A 15 0.43 0.35 14.32
N VAL A 16 0.72 -0.92 14.06
CA VAL A 16 -0.25 -2.02 14.13
C VAL A 16 -0.06 -2.81 15.42
N GLY A 17 -1.15 -3.01 16.17
CA GLY A 17 -1.15 -3.81 17.40
C GLY A 17 -0.13 -3.34 18.44
N GLY A 18 0.17 -2.04 18.50
CA GLY A 18 1.13 -1.45 19.43
C GLY A 18 2.61 -1.67 19.08
N ARG A 19 2.88 -2.31 17.94
CA ARG A 19 4.23 -2.57 17.42
C ARG A 19 4.62 -1.53 16.37
N ASN A 20 5.93 -1.42 16.12
CA ASN A 20 6.51 -0.54 15.10
C ASN A 20 5.96 0.89 15.19
N LYS A 21 6.06 1.48 16.38
CA LYS A 21 5.55 2.82 16.63
C LYS A 21 6.35 3.86 15.86
N VAL A 22 5.67 4.59 14.99
CA VAL A 22 6.21 5.70 14.18
C VAL A 22 5.28 6.89 14.38
N PRO A 23 5.70 7.92 15.14
CA PRO A 23 4.93 9.16 15.25
C PRO A 23 4.85 9.86 13.90
N MET A 24 3.67 10.31 13.51
CA MET A 24 3.47 10.94 12.19
C MET A 24 4.21 12.27 12.05
N ALA A 25 4.45 12.99 13.15
CA ALA A 25 5.27 14.19 13.12
C ALA A 25 6.72 13.88 12.71
N ASP A 26 7.32 12.91 13.38
CA ASP A 26 8.69 12.47 13.10
C ASP A 26 8.82 11.87 11.69
N LEU A 27 7.80 11.13 11.22
CA LEU A 27 7.79 10.61 9.85
C LEU A 27 7.80 11.74 8.81
N ARG A 28 7.04 12.82 9.04
CA ARG A 28 7.09 14.00 8.15
C ARG A 28 8.47 14.68 8.16
N GLU A 29 9.11 14.76 9.32
CA GLU A 29 10.49 15.29 9.42
C GLU A 29 11.47 14.44 8.62
N VAL A 30 11.40 13.11 8.72
CA VAL A 30 12.22 12.18 7.93
C VAL A 30 12.05 12.45 6.44
N VAL A 31 10.80 12.51 5.95
CA VAL A 31 10.54 12.73 4.53
C VAL A 31 11.01 14.12 4.06
N THR A 32 10.84 15.14 4.90
CA THR A 32 11.33 16.50 4.62
C THR A 32 12.86 16.55 4.58
N SER A 33 13.55 15.83 5.47
CA SER A 33 15.02 15.78 5.50
C SER A 33 15.64 15.15 4.25
N LEU A 34 14.87 14.36 3.50
CA LEU A 34 15.28 13.81 2.20
C LEU A 34 15.11 14.83 1.04
N GLY A 35 14.73 16.07 1.35
CA GLY A 35 14.58 17.15 0.37
C GLY A 35 13.20 17.23 -0.29
N HIS A 36 12.23 16.44 0.18
CA HIS A 36 10.86 16.49 -0.34
C HIS A 36 10.06 17.64 0.28
N THR A 37 9.10 18.16 -0.48
CA THR A 37 8.28 19.32 -0.10
C THR A 37 6.81 18.94 -0.01
N GLY A 38 5.97 19.82 0.58
CA GLY A 38 4.53 19.59 0.70
C GLY A 38 4.18 18.34 1.51
N VAL A 39 5.06 17.92 2.42
CA VAL A 39 4.93 16.66 3.15
C VAL A 39 3.74 16.69 4.10
N SER A 40 2.87 15.71 3.97
CA SER A 40 1.77 15.49 4.91
C SER A 40 1.50 14.01 5.10
N THR A 41 0.78 13.66 6.16
CA THR A 41 0.40 12.29 6.48
C THR A 41 -1.11 12.19 6.63
N TYR A 42 -1.66 11.04 6.23
CA TYR A 42 -3.07 10.74 6.41
C TYR A 42 -3.22 9.51 7.29
N ILE A 43 -3.92 9.65 8.41
CA ILE A 43 -4.08 8.66 9.48
C ILE A 43 -2.75 8.05 9.95
N GLN A 44 -2.80 7.10 10.91
CA GLN A 44 -1.58 6.55 11.55
C GLN A 44 -1.01 5.32 10.84
N SER A 45 -1.55 4.93 9.69
CA SER A 45 -1.16 3.69 8.98
C SER A 45 -0.01 3.87 7.98
N GLY A 46 0.72 5.00 8.03
CA GLY A 46 1.88 5.21 7.18
C GLY A 46 1.54 5.60 5.75
N ASN A 47 0.64 6.55 5.60
CA ASN A 47 0.34 7.18 4.32
C ASN A 47 0.98 8.56 4.29
N VAL A 48 1.93 8.78 3.40
CA VAL A 48 2.66 10.03 3.27
C VAL A 48 2.44 10.61 1.87
N LEU A 49 2.04 11.86 1.81
CA LEU A 49 1.93 12.62 0.57
C LEU A 49 3.08 13.62 0.52
N PHE A 50 3.72 13.77 -0.62
CA PHE A 50 4.83 14.69 -0.81
C PHE A 50 5.01 15.11 -2.26
N SER A 51 5.82 16.12 -2.50
CA SER A 51 6.21 16.58 -3.83
C SER A 51 7.71 16.44 -4.02
N THR A 52 8.10 15.94 -5.19
CA THR A 52 9.49 15.80 -5.62
C THR A 52 9.57 15.91 -7.13
N ALA A 53 10.75 16.28 -7.64
CA ALA A 53 11.07 16.23 -9.07
C ALA A 53 11.64 14.86 -9.48
N ASP A 54 11.93 14.00 -8.51
CA ASP A 54 12.42 12.65 -8.78
C ASP A 54 11.27 11.76 -9.29
N THR A 55 11.51 11.05 -10.38
CA THR A 55 10.54 10.17 -11.03
C THR A 55 10.84 8.68 -10.83
N ASP A 56 11.90 8.35 -10.08
CA ASP A 56 12.27 6.96 -9.79
C ASP A 56 11.64 6.50 -8.47
N ASN A 57 10.47 5.92 -8.56
CA ASN A 57 9.72 5.40 -7.39
C ASN A 57 10.51 4.36 -6.59
N ALA A 58 11.34 3.54 -7.24
CA ALA A 58 12.14 2.53 -6.55
C ALA A 58 13.26 3.17 -5.72
N ARG A 59 13.91 4.20 -6.26
CA ARG A 59 14.92 4.98 -5.54
C ARG A 59 14.30 5.75 -4.37
N LEU A 60 13.15 6.38 -4.58
CA LEU A 60 12.40 7.06 -3.51
C LEU A 60 12.01 6.10 -2.40
N ALA A 61 11.51 4.91 -2.73
CA ALA A 61 11.16 3.89 -1.75
C ALA A 61 12.38 3.45 -0.93
N ALA A 62 13.50 3.13 -1.59
CA ALA A 62 14.73 2.72 -0.91
C ALA A 62 15.29 3.80 0.03
N ALA A 63 15.25 5.07 -0.39
CA ALA A 63 15.68 6.20 0.44
C ALA A 63 14.79 6.36 1.69
N LEU A 64 13.47 6.22 1.52
CA LEU A 64 12.52 6.26 2.63
C LEU A 64 12.70 5.08 3.59
N GLU A 65 12.87 3.86 3.08
CA GLU A 65 13.12 2.65 3.88
C GLU A 65 14.37 2.81 4.76
N SER A 66 15.48 3.28 4.17
CA SER A 66 16.74 3.53 4.89
C SER A 66 16.57 4.61 5.97
N ALA A 67 15.99 5.74 5.63
CA ALA A 67 15.80 6.83 6.58
C ALA A 67 14.85 6.47 7.74
N ILE A 68 13.84 5.63 7.48
CA ILE A 68 12.93 5.10 8.50
C ILE A 68 13.67 4.12 9.41
N GLU A 69 14.48 3.21 8.86
CA GLU A 69 15.29 2.28 9.65
C GLU A 69 16.28 3.04 10.54
N ASP A 70 16.97 4.04 9.99
CA ASP A 70 17.93 4.86 10.72
C ASP A 70 17.29 5.68 11.87
N ARG A 71 16.10 6.22 11.62
CA ARG A 71 15.41 7.10 12.59
C ARG A 71 14.68 6.33 13.68
N PHE A 72 14.05 5.20 13.35
CA PHE A 72 13.13 4.49 14.24
C PHE A 72 13.64 3.10 14.65
N GLY A 73 14.72 2.61 14.06
CA GLY A 73 15.25 1.27 14.33
C GLY A 73 14.33 0.13 13.86
N ILE A 74 13.40 0.43 12.95
CA ILE A 74 12.45 -0.54 12.38
C ILE A 74 12.58 -0.58 10.88
N TRP A 75 12.50 -1.76 10.30
CA TRP A 75 12.39 -1.91 8.86
C TRP A 75 10.93 -1.98 8.42
N SER A 76 10.57 -1.15 7.48
CA SER A 76 9.23 -1.11 6.88
C SER A 76 9.36 -0.98 5.38
N SER A 77 8.85 -1.94 4.62
CA SER A 77 8.82 -1.78 3.16
C SER A 77 7.88 -0.65 2.75
N VAL A 78 8.29 0.09 1.73
CA VAL A 78 7.58 1.26 1.21
C VAL A 78 7.21 1.03 -0.24
N VAL A 79 5.95 1.28 -0.59
CA VAL A 79 5.50 1.39 -1.98
C VAL A 79 5.31 2.87 -2.27
N VAL A 80 6.00 3.38 -3.29
CA VAL A 80 5.84 4.75 -3.77
C VAL A 80 5.09 4.72 -5.08
N LEU A 81 4.13 5.60 -5.22
CA LEU A 81 3.34 5.82 -6.44
C LEU A 81 3.31 7.30 -6.75
N THR A 82 3.38 7.66 -8.02
CA THR A 82 2.96 8.99 -8.47
C THR A 82 1.46 9.16 -8.26
N ARG A 83 0.98 10.41 -8.24
CA ARG A 83 -0.46 10.69 -8.22
C ARG A 83 -1.19 10.01 -9.38
N ASP A 84 -0.59 10.04 -10.58
CA ASP A 84 -1.21 9.49 -11.79
C ASP A 84 -1.25 7.96 -11.76
N GLU A 85 -0.22 7.29 -11.24
CA GLU A 85 -0.24 5.85 -11.00
C GLU A 85 -1.30 5.45 -9.97
N LEU A 86 -1.42 6.21 -8.88
CA LEU A 86 -2.49 6.00 -7.90
C LEU A 86 -3.87 6.14 -8.54
N ALA A 87 -4.07 7.17 -9.38
CA ALA A 87 -5.33 7.37 -10.11
C ALA A 87 -5.63 6.18 -11.06
N GLN A 88 -4.62 5.70 -11.79
CA GLN A 88 -4.76 4.54 -12.68
C GLN A 88 -5.14 3.27 -11.91
N VAL A 89 -4.47 3.01 -10.78
CA VAL A 89 -4.82 1.87 -9.91
C VAL A 89 -6.28 1.99 -9.45
N LEU A 90 -6.71 3.15 -8.99
CA LEU A 90 -8.07 3.31 -8.50
C LEU A 90 -9.12 3.19 -9.62
N ALA A 91 -8.81 3.67 -10.82
CA ALA A 91 -9.69 3.53 -11.99
C ALA A 91 -9.86 2.06 -12.43
N ALA A 92 -8.90 1.21 -12.10
CA ALA A 92 -8.93 -0.23 -12.43
C ALA A 92 -9.69 -1.10 -11.41
N ASN A 93 -10.39 -0.49 -10.44
CA ASN A 93 -11.17 -1.23 -9.44
C ASN A 93 -12.22 -2.14 -10.11
N PRO A 94 -12.13 -3.48 -9.91
CA PRO A 94 -13.08 -4.42 -10.50
C PRO A 94 -14.41 -4.53 -9.74
N TYR A 95 -14.55 -3.81 -8.62
CA TYR A 95 -15.74 -3.82 -7.75
C TYR A 95 -16.35 -2.42 -7.60
N PRO A 96 -16.69 -1.72 -8.70
CA PRO A 96 -17.18 -0.33 -8.64
C PRO A 96 -18.54 -0.20 -7.93
N ASP A 97 -19.34 -1.28 -7.96
CA ASP A 97 -20.70 -1.31 -7.41
C ASP A 97 -20.76 -1.79 -5.95
N GLU A 98 -19.60 -2.05 -5.30
CA GLU A 98 -19.59 -2.42 -3.88
C GLU A 98 -19.92 -1.21 -3.02
N PRO A 99 -21.10 -1.18 -2.35
CA PRO A 99 -21.57 -0.02 -1.62
C PRO A 99 -20.78 0.24 -0.33
N ASN A 100 -20.11 -0.79 0.20
CA ASN A 100 -19.34 -0.69 1.42
C ASN A 100 -17.84 -0.67 1.13
N ALA A 101 -17.27 0.52 1.08
CA ALA A 101 -15.84 0.73 0.84
C ALA A 101 -14.88 -0.02 1.81
N ARG A 102 -15.40 -0.59 2.91
CA ARG A 102 -14.61 -1.42 3.83
C ARG A 102 -14.46 -2.87 3.36
N MET A 103 -15.28 -3.31 2.42
CA MET A 103 -15.24 -4.67 1.89
C MET A 103 -14.21 -4.82 0.77
N VAL A 104 -13.73 -3.71 0.21
CA VAL A 104 -12.67 -3.72 -0.81
C VAL A 104 -11.36 -3.21 -0.21
N HIS A 105 -10.30 -3.99 -0.42
CA HIS A 105 -8.93 -3.61 -0.07
C HIS A 105 -8.05 -3.64 -1.31
N VAL A 106 -7.25 -2.60 -1.48
CA VAL A 106 -6.24 -2.52 -2.53
C VAL A 106 -4.89 -2.88 -1.92
N VAL A 107 -4.25 -3.90 -2.46
CA VAL A 107 -2.86 -4.25 -2.19
C VAL A 107 -2.02 -3.61 -3.27
N PHE A 108 -1.32 -2.54 -2.92
CA PHE A 108 -0.38 -1.85 -3.80
C PHE A 108 0.94 -2.62 -3.84
N LEU A 109 1.48 -2.78 -5.03
CA LEU A 109 2.73 -3.47 -5.29
C LEU A 109 3.73 -2.47 -5.94
N ASN A 110 5.02 -2.69 -5.70
CA ASN A 110 6.06 -1.87 -6.34
C ASN A 110 6.32 -2.25 -7.80
N THR A 111 5.85 -3.40 -8.25
CA THR A 111 5.91 -3.89 -9.64
C THR A 111 4.68 -4.74 -9.94
N GLU A 112 4.44 -5.02 -11.21
CA GLU A 112 3.41 -5.99 -11.58
C GLU A 112 3.72 -7.38 -10.97
N PRO A 113 2.69 -8.09 -10.46
CA PRO A 113 2.89 -9.40 -9.86
C PRO A 113 3.28 -10.43 -10.94
N PRO A 114 4.33 -11.23 -10.71
CA PRO A 114 4.73 -12.27 -11.65
C PRO A 114 3.69 -13.39 -11.73
N GLN A 115 3.67 -14.13 -12.85
CA GLN A 115 2.64 -15.14 -13.14
C GLN A 115 2.60 -16.29 -12.12
N ASP A 116 3.74 -16.70 -11.58
CA ASP A 116 3.82 -17.71 -10.53
C ASP A 116 3.16 -17.25 -9.22
N LEU A 117 3.29 -15.96 -8.90
CA LEU A 117 2.61 -15.35 -7.76
C LEU A 117 1.09 -15.34 -7.98
N LEU A 118 0.64 -14.93 -9.15
CA LEU A 118 -0.78 -14.92 -9.52
C LEU A 118 -1.38 -16.33 -9.48
N ALA A 119 -0.66 -17.35 -9.97
CA ALA A 119 -1.10 -18.73 -9.90
C ALA A 119 -1.28 -19.22 -8.45
N ARG A 120 -0.37 -18.86 -7.54
CA ARG A 120 -0.47 -19.18 -6.11
C ARG A 120 -1.65 -18.47 -5.45
N ILE A 121 -1.91 -17.22 -5.81
CA ILE A 121 -3.05 -16.45 -5.32
C ILE A 121 -4.36 -17.08 -5.79
N SER A 122 -4.47 -17.43 -7.07
CA SER A 122 -5.66 -18.09 -7.64
C SER A 122 -5.92 -19.46 -6.99
N ALA A 123 -4.87 -20.23 -6.71
CA ALA A 123 -5.00 -21.49 -5.97
C ALA A 123 -5.54 -21.26 -4.54
N ALA A 124 -5.07 -20.21 -3.86
CA ALA A 124 -5.56 -19.85 -2.53
C ALA A 124 -7.04 -19.42 -2.57
N GLU A 125 -7.44 -18.61 -3.56
CA GLU A 125 -8.83 -18.22 -3.77
C GLU A 125 -9.74 -19.45 -4.00
N SER A 126 -9.32 -20.36 -4.87
CA SER A 126 -10.06 -21.61 -5.13
C SER A 126 -10.20 -22.47 -3.87
N ALA A 127 -9.16 -22.53 -3.06
CA ALA A 127 -9.17 -23.31 -1.82
C ALA A 127 -10.14 -22.75 -0.75
N VAL A 128 -10.26 -21.42 -0.62
CA VAL A 128 -11.22 -20.83 0.31
C VAL A 128 -12.65 -20.85 -0.25
N ALA A 129 -12.81 -20.69 -1.55
CA ALA A 129 -14.11 -20.84 -2.22
C ALA A 129 -14.70 -22.25 -2.02
N ALA A 130 -13.88 -23.29 -2.08
CA ALA A 130 -14.30 -24.68 -1.82
C ALA A 130 -14.81 -24.89 -0.39
N LYS A 131 -14.47 -24.00 0.55
CA LYS A 131 -14.98 -23.97 1.93
C LYS A 131 -16.23 -23.09 2.10
N GLY A 132 -16.73 -22.49 1.02
CA GLY A 132 -17.90 -21.61 1.04
C GLY A 132 -17.58 -20.12 1.26
N SER A 133 -16.31 -19.70 1.18
CA SER A 133 -15.96 -18.27 1.22
C SER A 133 -16.48 -17.55 -0.04
N ARG A 134 -16.96 -16.32 0.15
CA ARG A 134 -17.35 -15.39 -0.92
C ARG A 134 -16.26 -14.39 -1.29
N ASP A 135 -15.11 -14.50 -0.62
CA ASP A 135 -13.98 -13.62 -0.86
C ASP A 135 -13.41 -13.85 -2.26
N THR A 136 -13.04 -12.77 -2.92
CA THR A 136 -12.41 -12.80 -4.25
C THR A 136 -11.19 -11.89 -4.31
N VAL A 137 -10.29 -12.19 -5.24
CA VAL A 137 -9.12 -11.35 -5.51
C VAL A 137 -8.91 -11.21 -7.02
N GLN A 138 -8.69 -9.99 -7.47
CA GLN A 138 -8.38 -9.69 -8.87
C GLN A 138 -7.12 -8.85 -8.97
N ALA A 139 -6.27 -9.16 -9.93
CA ALA A 139 -5.08 -8.38 -10.23
C ALA A 139 -5.37 -7.38 -11.36
N ALA A 140 -4.86 -6.15 -11.20
CA ALA A 140 -4.88 -5.14 -12.25
C ALA A 140 -3.61 -4.29 -12.15
N GLY A 141 -2.72 -4.38 -13.14
CA GLY A 141 -1.43 -3.71 -13.14
C GLY A 141 -0.62 -4.01 -11.87
N GLN A 142 -0.17 -2.99 -11.18
CA GLN A 142 0.61 -3.09 -9.93
C GLN A 142 -0.28 -3.17 -8.68
N ALA A 143 -1.46 -3.77 -8.78
CA ALA A 143 -2.36 -3.90 -7.65
C ALA A 143 -3.11 -5.24 -7.63
N LEU A 144 -3.46 -5.67 -6.41
CA LEU A 144 -4.45 -6.72 -6.19
C LEU A 144 -5.64 -6.10 -5.47
N PHE A 145 -6.83 -6.42 -5.92
CA PHE A 145 -8.09 -6.00 -5.30
C PHE A 145 -8.70 -7.18 -4.58
N LEU A 146 -8.80 -7.08 -3.27
CA LEU A 146 -9.46 -8.06 -2.41
C LEU A 146 -10.87 -7.58 -2.10
N HIS A 147 -11.87 -8.39 -2.44
CA HIS A 147 -13.25 -8.19 -2.02
C HIS A 147 -13.60 -9.22 -0.95
N THR A 148 -13.94 -8.73 0.23
CA THR A 148 -14.17 -9.54 1.44
C THR A 148 -15.52 -9.19 2.04
N PRO A 149 -16.64 -9.67 1.46
CA PRO A 149 -18.00 -9.27 1.85
C PRO A 149 -18.37 -9.66 3.28
N ASP A 150 -17.68 -10.63 3.86
CA ASP A 150 -17.90 -11.07 5.25
C ASP A 150 -16.90 -10.42 6.24
N GLY A 151 -16.04 -9.51 5.75
CA GLY A 151 -15.10 -8.71 6.54
C GLY A 151 -13.65 -9.11 6.37
N TYR A 152 -12.81 -8.11 6.17
CA TYR A 152 -11.38 -8.28 5.92
C TYR A 152 -10.62 -8.96 7.07
N GLY A 153 -10.97 -8.62 8.32
CA GLY A 153 -10.24 -9.11 9.50
C GLY A 153 -10.38 -10.63 9.72
N THR A 154 -11.42 -11.24 9.20
CA THR A 154 -11.72 -12.67 9.31
C THR A 154 -11.46 -13.43 8.01
N SER A 155 -11.07 -12.74 6.94
CA SER A 155 -10.86 -13.33 5.62
C SER A 155 -9.66 -14.27 5.59
N GLU A 156 -9.90 -15.57 5.35
CA GLU A 156 -8.85 -16.56 5.09
C GLU A 156 -8.11 -16.23 3.78
N LEU A 157 -8.80 -15.70 2.76
CA LEU A 157 -8.20 -15.30 1.51
C LEU A 157 -7.20 -14.15 1.72
N ALA A 158 -7.59 -13.09 2.44
CA ALA A 158 -6.71 -11.97 2.73
C ALA A 158 -5.44 -12.43 3.47
N GLN A 159 -5.58 -13.31 4.47
CA GLN A 159 -4.45 -13.88 5.19
C GLN A 159 -3.54 -14.71 4.27
N ALA A 160 -4.12 -15.53 3.39
CA ALA A 160 -3.37 -16.34 2.43
C ALA A 160 -2.60 -15.45 1.43
N VAL A 161 -3.26 -14.44 0.85
CA VAL A 161 -2.63 -13.48 -0.06
C VAL A 161 -1.46 -12.78 0.62
N PHE A 162 -1.65 -12.27 1.86
CA PHE A 162 -0.55 -11.63 2.60
C PHE A 162 0.61 -12.57 2.88
N LYS A 163 0.36 -13.82 3.18
CA LYS A 163 1.41 -14.84 3.37
C LYS A 163 2.17 -15.12 2.07
N ILE A 164 1.47 -15.14 0.94
CA ILE A 164 2.05 -15.37 -0.39
C ILE A 164 2.96 -14.21 -0.81
N ILE A 165 2.53 -12.96 -0.63
CA ILE A 165 3.26 -11.76 -1.06
C ILE A 165 4.29 -11.28 -0.03
N SER A 166 4.30 -11.84 1.18
CA SER A 166 5.28 -11.47 2.21
C SER A 166 6.60 -12.16 1.93
N PRO A 167 7.72 -11.43 1.90
CA PRO A 167 9.03 -12.06 1.85
C PRO A 167 9.24 -12.92 3.11
N PRO A 168 10.05 -13.98 3.03
CA PRO A 168 10.45 -14.74 4.21
C PRO A 168 11.01 -13.81 5.28
N ALA A 169 10.66 -14.03 6.55
CA ALA A 169 10.93 -13.14 7.70
C ALA A 169 12.41 -12.70 7.88
N LYS A 170 13.35 -13.34 7.19
CA LYS A 170 14.79 -13.05 7.25
C LYS A 170 15.34 -12.43 5.94
N SER A 171 14.51 -12.20 4.94
CA SER A 171 14.95 -11.67 3.65
C SER A 171 14.87 -10.14 3.66
N LYS A 172 16.00 -9.48 3.81
CA LYS A 172 16.18 -8.05 3.48
C LYS A 172 16.40 -7.82 1.97
N LYS A 173 16.08 -8.83 1.13
CA LYS A 173 16.30 -8.69 -0.32
C LYS A 173 15.24 -7.77 -0.93
N PRO A 174 15.63 -6.92 -1.89
CA PRO A 174 14.67 -6.21 -2.72
C PRO A 174 13.81 -7.26 -3.43
N GLY A 175 12.58 -7.35 -3.00
CA GLY A 175 11.57 -8.25 -3.53
C GLY A 175 10.31 -7.47 -3.83
N LEU A 176 9.22 -8.18 -4.03
CA LEU A 176 7.92 -7.57 -4.19
C LEU A 176 7.55 -6.83 -2.89
N ALA A 177 7.61 -5.50 -2.91
CA ALA A 177 7.05 -4.69 -1.83
C ALA A 177 5.55 -4.60 -2.01
N ALA A 178 4.81 -4.83 -0.92
CA ALA A 178 3.36 -4.85 -0.96
C ALA A 178 2.77 -4.26 0.33
N THR A 179 1.75 -3.44 0.20
CA THR A 179 1.02 -2.91 1.35
C THR A 179 -0.46 -2.73 1.02
N ALA A 180 -1.35 -2.97 1.97
CA ALA A 180 -2.79 -2.86 1.74
C ALA A 180 -3.38 -1.61 2.36
N ARG A 181 -4.40 -1.09 1.68
CA ARG A 181 -5.30 -0.05 2.21
C ARG A 181 -6.74 -0.43 1.87
N ASN A 182 -7.68 -0.11 2.75
CA ASN A 182 -9.08 -0.19 2.36
C ASN A 182 -9.41 0.85 1.28
N TRP A 183 -10.45 0.60 0.51
CA TRP A 183 -10.85 1.45 -0.60
C TRP A 183 -11.07 2.91 -0.20
N ALA A 184 -11.72 3.17 0.93
CA ALA A 184 -11.97 4.53 1.41
C ALA A 184 -10.66 5.30 1.67
N THR A 185 -9.65 4.63 2.24
CA THR A 185 -8.32 5.23 2.45
C THR A 185 -7.64 5.53 1.12
N ALA A 186 -7.65 4.57 0.18
CA ALA A 186 -7.02 4.73 -1.13
C ALA A 186 -7.65 5.88 -1.93
N ALA A 187 -8.98 5.95 -1.99
CA ALA A 187 -9.71 7.05 -2.63
C ALA A 187 -9.44 8.41 -1.96
N LYS A 188 -9.38 8.43 -0.62
CA LYS A 188 -9.05 9.67 0.11
C LYS A 188 -7.64 10.16 -0.18
N LEU A 189 -6.67 9.27 -0.34
CA LEU A 189 -5.29 9.64 -0.69
C LEU A 189 -5.22 10.33 -2.05
N LEU A 190 -5.92 9.83 -3.07
CA LEU A 190 -6.00 10.50 -4.37
C LEU A 190 -6.62 11.89 -4.24
N SER A 191 -7.77 11.99 -3.56
CA SER A 191 -8.43 13.28 -3.29
C SER A 191 -7.50 14.29 -2.59
N LEU A 192 -6.64 13.83 -1.67
CA LEU A 192 -5.68 14.69 -0.98
C LEU A 192 -4.51 15.12 -1.89
N CYS A 193 -4.12 14.30 -2.88
CA CYS A 193 -3.12 14.68 -3.87
C CYS A 193 -3.63 15.81 -4.79
N GLU A 194 -4.94 15.87 -5.02
CA GLU A 194 -5.58 16.85 -5.91
C GLU A 194 -5.90 18.18 -5.23
N GLN A 195 -5.79 18.24 -3.89
CA GLN A 195 -6.04 19.47 -3.14
C GLN A 195 -4.79 20.35 -3.12
N GLU A 196 -4.94 21.60 -3.55
CA GLU A 196 -3.93 22.64 -3.31
C GLU A 196 -3.81 22.90 -1.81
N LYS A 197 -2.57 22.89 -1.29
CA LYS A 197 -2.27 23.18 0.11
C LYS A 197 -1.77 24.60 0.25
#